data_a83f322a77e9dc497e5e9a4092541169
#
_entry.id   a83f322a77e9dc497e5e9a4092541169
#
_cell.length_a   1.000
_cell.length_b   1.000
_cell.length_c   1.000
_cell.angle_alpha   90.00
_cell.angle_beta   90.00
_cell.angle_gamma   90.00
#
_symmetry.space_group_name_H-M   'P 1'
#
loop_
_entity.id
_entity.type
_entity.pdbx_description
1 polymer ?
#
loop_
_entity_poly.entity_id
_entity_poly.type
_entity_poly.pdbx_seq_one_letter_code
_entity_poly.pdbx_strand_id
1 'polypeptide(L)'
;MLVGAAGYGRAVETTAQRYRPGGEMSRLEPFRTELTGYCYRMLGSGFEAEDAVQETLVRAWRSFDRYDERRGSLRTWLYRIATNICLDMLRSAQRRALAVDLGPAADGPGIGAPAGEQFFVQPIPDGVVLPPHGDPQEMAVRRETIRLAFVAALQHLPPRQRAVLILRDVLCWRAEEVAQLLETTTASVTSALQRARATLRGVERTPGEALRPADPAQRDLLARYCAAFERHDVEALVALLHEDATMSMPPFRWWLRGRDQIRLVLRDPGASCVGARLVPVAANGSPAFWQLRPGPDGRYLPFGLVLLDVRAGLVAGSTIFLDADRLVSLFGPPVEVRPADR
;
A
#
# COMPACT_ATOMS: atom_id res chain seq x y z
N MET A 1 -55.90 59.03 -2.92
CA MET A 1 -54.77 59.26 -3.84
C MET A 1 -53.72 58.16 -3.62
N LEU A 2 -53.67 57.26 -4.57
CA LEU A 2 -52.77 56.11 -4.60
C LEU A 2 -51.44 56.53 -5.25
N VAL A 3 -50.30 56.16 -4.68
CA VAL A 3 -49.02 55.96 -5.34
C VAL A 3 -48.22 55.12 -4.31
N GLY A 4 -47.73 53.93 -4.47
CA GLY A 4 -47.19 53.19 -5.57
C GLY A 4 -45.97 52.50 -4.95
N ALA A 5 -46.11 51.26 -4.46
CA ALA A 5 -45.04 50.41 -3.97
C ALA A 5 -44.75 49.34 -5.06
N ALA A 6 -43.73 49.60 -5.86
CA ALA A 6 -43.16 48.65 -6.76
C ALA A 6 -41.66 48.76 -6.79
N GLY A 7 -40.90 47.68 -6.48
CA GLY A 7 -39.51 47.57 -6.85
C GLY A 7 -38.52 47.25 -5.73
N TYR A 8 -38.69 46.15 -4.98
CA TYR A 8 -37.60 45.48 -4.27
C TYR A 8 -37.88 43.96 -4.21
N GLY A 9 -37.76 43.31 -5.34
CA GLY A 9 -38.03 41.88 -5.41
C GLY A 9 -37.36 41.20 -6.61
N ARG A 10 -36.03 41.45 -6.81
CA ARG A 10 -35.30 40.74 -7.88
C ARG A 10 -33.78 40.76 -7.73
N ALA A 11 -33.26 40.52 -6.54
CA ALA A 11 -31.81 40.41 -6.37
C ALA A 11 -31.36 39.42 -5.28
N VAL A 12 -32.25 38.60 -4.73
CA VAL A 12 -31.89 37.68 -3.63
C VAL A 12 -31.94 36.20 -4.01
N GLU A 13 -32.47 35.90 -5.20
CA GLU A 13 -32.62 34.47 -5.61
C GLU A 13 -31.40 33.85 -6.31
N THR A 14 -30.33 34.60 -6.60
CA THR A 14 -29.20 34.05 -7.41
C THR A 14 -28.02 33.60 -6.56
N THR A 15 -27.99 33.82 -5.24
CA THR A 15 -26.86 33.46 -4.37
C THR A 15 -27.12 32.21 -3.52
N ALA A 16 -28.38 31.82 -3.32
CA ALA A 16 -28.73 30.65 -2.50
C ALA A 16 -28.64 29.28 -3.25
N GLN A 17 -28.45 29.28 -4.57
CA GLN A 17 -28.42 28.07 -5.37
C GLN A 17 -27.02 27.46 -5.57
N ARG A 18 -25.97 28.06 -5.00
CA ARG A 18 -24.57 27.60 -5.13
C ARG A 18 -24.04 26.78 -3.97
N TYR A 19 -24.79 26.59 -2.89
CA TYR A 19 -24.30 25.86 -1.73
C TYR A 19 -25.15 24.60 -1.48
N ARG A 20 -24.90 23.53 -2.26
CA ARG A 20 -25.28 22.15 -1.89
C ARG A 20 -24.03 21.47 -1.36
N PRO A 21 -23.85 21.29 -0.04
CA PRO A 21 -22.66 20.68 0.56
C PRO A 21 -22.35 19.25 0.06
N GLY A 22 -23.30 18.59 -0.58
CA GLY A 22 -23.13 17.23 -1.12
C GLY A 22 -22.62 17.15 -2.56
N GLY A 23 -22.72 18.24 -3.35
CA GLY A 23 -22.38 18.20 -4.78
C GLY A 23 -20.88 18.23 -5.06
N GLU A 24 -20.11 18.97 -4.25
CA GLU A 24 -18.67 19.13 -4.44
C GLU A 24 -17.91 17.89 -3.98
N MET A 25 -18.23 17.35 -2.81
CA MET A 25 -17.62 16.13 -2.30
C MET A 25 -17.86 14.94 -3.26
N SER A 26 -19.07 14.86 -3.85
CA SER A 26 -19.40 13.84 -4.86
C SER A 26 -18.53 13.94 -6.12
N ARG A 27 -18.01 15.13 -6.47
CA ARG A 27 -17.06 15.32 -7.58
C ARG A 27 -15.63 14.91 -7.22
N LEU A 28 -15.26 14.95 -5.94
CA LEU A 28 -13.91 14.65 -5.45
C LEU A 28 -13.72 13.15 -5.14
N GLU A 29 -14.78 12.49 -4.64
CA GLU A 29 -14.76 11.11 -4.21
C GLU A 29 -14.27 10.10 -5.28
N PRO A 30 -14.61 10.24 -6.57
CA PRO A 30 -14.12 9.34 -7.62
C PRO A 30 -12.58 9.27 -7.73
N PHE A 31 -11.87 10.28 -7.22
CA PHE A 31 -10.42 10.33 -7.25
C PHE A 31 -9.76 9.64 -6.04
N ARG A 32 -10.52 9.24 -5.01
CA ARG A 32 -9.99 8.68 -3.76
C ARG A 32 -9.02 7.52 -4.02
N THR A 33 -9.43 6.50 -4.76
CA THR A 33 -8.63 5.29 -5.00
C THR A 33 -7.29 5.61 -5.69
N GLU A 34 -7.29 6.45 -6.74
CA GLU A 34 -6.06 6.80 -7.44
C GLU A 34 -5.13 7.67 -6.59
N LEU A 35 -5.68 8.58 -5.79
CA LEU A 35 -4.92 9.41 -4.85
C LEU A 35 -4.33 8.55 -3.72
N THR A 36 -5.08 7.58 -3.19
CA THR A 36 -4.57 6.65 -2.17
C THR A 36 -3.40 5.85 -2.72
N GLY A 37 -3.51 5.33 -3.94
CA GLY A 37 -2.41 4.64 -4.60
C GLY A 37 -1.18 5.53 -4.83
N TYR A 38 -1.37 6.80 -5.15
CA TYR A 38 -0.30 7.78 -5.28
C TYR A 38 0.36 8.07 -3.92
N CYS A 39 -0.44 8.43 -2.90
CA CYS A 39 0.06 8.74 -1.55
C CYS A 39 0.77 7.54 -0.92
N TYR A 40 0.27 6.31 -1.13
CA TYR A 40 0.93 5.12 -0.64
C TYR A 40 2.32 4.92 -1.23
N ARG A 41 2.51 5.12 -2.54
CA ARG A 41 3.84 5.06 -3.18
C ARG A 41 4.76 6.17 -2.67
N MET A 42 4.19 7.33 -2.37
CA MET A 42 4.95 8.44 -1.79
C MET A 42 5.42 8.17 -0.36
N LEU A 43 4.54 7.67 0.51
CA LEU A 43 4.73 7.59 1.96
C LEU A 43 5.21 6.22 2.45
N GLY A 44 4.85 5.13 1.75
CA GLY A 44 5.20 3.76 2.14
C GLY A 44 4.39 3.24 3.34
N SER A 45 3.26 3.84 3.65
CA SER A 45 2.35 3.45 4.73
C SER A 45 0.91 3.57 4.27
N GLY A 46 0.10 2.52 4.46
CA GLY A 46 -1.32 2.54 4.17
C GLY A 46 -2.07 3.55 5.04
N PHE A 47 -1.73 3.64 6.31
CA PHE A 47 -2.33 4.59 7.25
C PHE A 47 -2.04 6.05 6.87
N GLU A 48 -0.77 6.38 6.67
CA GLU A 48 -0.40 7.74 6.25
C GLU A 48 -0.95 8.10 4.88
N ALA A 49 -1.13 7.13 3.98
CA ALA A 49 -1.75 7.35 2.69
C ALA A 49 -3.23 7.72 2.82
N GLU A 50 -3.98 7.04 3.70
CA GLU A 50 -5.37 7.39 4.00
C GLU A 50 -5.49 8.77 4.63
N ASP A 51 -4.64 9.09 5.61
CA ASP A 51 -4.58 10.42 6.25
C ASP A 51 -4.29 11.52 5.21
N ALA A 52 -3.29 11.31 4.34
CA ALA A 52 -2.94 12.26 3.30
C ALA A 52 -4.07 12.49 2.29
N VAL A 53 -4.81 11.43 1.93
CA VAL A 53 -5.96 11.54 1.00
C VAL A 53 -7.13 12.23 1.68
N GLN A 54 -7.43 11.91 2.93
CA GLN A 54 -8.48 12.57 3.67
C GLN A 54 -8.20 14.09 3.79
N GLU A 55 -6.98 14.47 4.16
CA GLU A 55 -6.57 15.87 4.22
C GLU A 55 -6.62 16.53 2.82
N THR A 56 -6.24 15.81 1.76
CA THR A 56 -6.36 16.29 0.37
C THR A 56 -7.79 16.63 0.02
N LEU A 57 -8.73 15.74 0.29
CA LEU A 57 -10.14 15.94 -0.03
C LEU A 57 -10.76 17.06 0.81
N VAL A 58 -10.38 17.19 2.09
CA VAL A 58 -10.81 18.28 2.97
C VAL A 58 -10.27 19.62 2.47
N ARG A 59 -8.99 19.74 2.12
CA ARG A 59 -8.41 20.97 1.55
C ARG A 59 -9.02 21.31 0.21
N ALA A 60 -9.24 20.33 -0.64
CA ALA A 60 -9.89 20.52 -1.94
C ALA A 60 -11.33 21.03 -1.75
N TRP A 61 -12.10 20.42 -0.87
CA TRP A 61 -13.47 20.88 -0.57
C TRP A 61 -13.51 22.30 -0.04
N ARG A 62 -12.65 22.64 0.94
CA ARG A 62 -12.58 24.00 1.52
C ARG A 62 -12.17 25.08 0.53
N SER A 63 -11.45 24.73 -0.50
CA SER A 63 -10.93 25.65 -1.52
C SER A 63 -11.55 25.45 -2.91
N PHE A 64 -12.66 24.72 -3.00
CA PHE A 64 -13.31 24.39 -4.27
C PHE A 64 -13.74 25.62 -5.07
N ASP A 65 -14.16 26.68 -4.39
CA ASP A 65 -14.51 27.97 -5.01
C ASP A 65 -13.34 28.63 -5.75
N ARG A 66 -12.09 28.24 -5.41
CA ARG A 66 -10.87 28.75 -6.04
C ARG A 66 -10.38 27.88 -7.19
N TYR A 67 -11.03 26.72 -7.40
CA TYR A 67 -10.71 25.85 -8.51
C TYR A 67 -11.21 26.46 -9.82
N ASP A 68 -10.29 26.61 -10.79
CA ASP A 68 -10.59 27.14 -12.13
C ASP A 68 -10.16 26.10 -13.19
N GLU A 69 -11.14 25.51 -13.88
CA GLU A 69 -10.92 24.49 -14.94
C GLU A 69 -10.02 24.98 -16.08
N ARG A 70 -9.97 26.30 -16.32
CA ARG A 70 -9.09 26.89 -17.34
C ARG A 70 -7.62 26.79 -16.98
N ARG A 71 -7.31 26.65 -15.69
CA ARG A 71 -5.93 26.54 -15.17
C ARG A 71 -5.42 25.10 -15.07
N GLY A 72 -6.32 24.13 -15.18
CA GLY A 72 -5.96 22.70 -15.15
C GLY A 72 -7.13 21.82 -14.73
N SER A 73 -7.03 20.52 -15.03
CA SER A 73 -8.06 19.54 -14.69
C SER A 73 -8.20 19.40 -13.17
N LEU A 74 -9.39 19.01 -12.72
CA LEU A 74 -9.66 18.68 -11.31
C LEU A 74 -8.67 17.65 -10.76
N ARG A 75 -8.33 16.66 -11.60
CA ARG A 75 -7.33 15.64 -11.29
C ARG A 75 -5.96 16.27 -11.00
N THR A 76 -5.46 17.14 -11.88
CA THR A 76 -4.17 17.81 -11.70
C THR A 76 -4.15 18.66 -10.42
N TRP A 77 -5.24 19.35 -10.13
CA TRP A 77 -5.35 20.16 -8.94
C TRP A 77 -5.33 19.32 -7.66
N LEU A 78 -6.06 18.19 -7.61
CA LEU A 78 -6.05 17.25 -6.48
C LEU A 78 -4.66 16.65 -6.27
N TYR A 79 -3.99 16.23 -7.34
CA TYR A 79 -2.62 15.70 -7.25
C TYR A 79 -1.62 16.75 -6.75
N ARG A 80 -1.80 18.03 -7.06
CA ARG A 80 -0.97 19.10 -6.50
C ARG A 80 -1.15 19.19 -4.99
N ILE A 81 -2.39 19.17 -4.51
CA ILE A 81 -2.68 19.21 -3.06
C ILE A 81 -2.06 17.97 -2.38
N ALA A 82 -2.32 16.77 -2.90
CA ALA A 82 -1.81 15.52 -2.37
C ALA A 82 -0.27 15.49 -2.34
N THR A 83 0.38 15.95 -3.41
CA THR A 83 1.84 16.01 -3.48
C THR A 83 2.42 16.93 -2.40
N ASN A 84 1.85 18.11 -2.21
CA ASN A 84 2.32 19.03 -1.18
C ASN A 84 2.16 18.44 0.22
N ILE A 85 1.03 17.77 0.51
CA ILE A 85 0.80 17.08 1.79
C ILE A 85 1.85 15.97 1.98
N CYS A 86 2.05 15.10 1.00
CA CYS A 86 3.06 14.05 1.08
C CYS A 86 4.47 14.61 1.28
N LEU A 87 4.84 15.68 0.56
CA LEU A 87 6.16 16.31 0.71
C LEU A 87 6.33 16.92 2.12
N ASP A 88 5.29 17.51 2.68
CA ASP A 88 5.30 18.06 4.04
C ASP A 88 5.45 16.95 5.09
N MET A 89 4.71 15.85 4.96
CA MET A 89 4.84 14.67 5.84
C MET A 89 6.24 14.06 5.79
N LEU A 90 6.88 14.07 4.61
CA LEU A 90 8.22 13.50 4.42
C LEU A 90 9.38 14.40 4.88
N ARG A 91 9.15 15.66 5.27
CA ARG A 91 10.22 16.57 5.72
C ARG A 91 10.86 16.14 7.04
N SER A 92 10.08 15.53 7.93
CA SER A 92 10.53 15.07 9.26
C SER A 92 10.51 13.56 9.41
N ALA A 93 9.98 12.84 8.41
CA ALA A 93 9.84 11.40 8.49
C ALA A 93 11.17 10.68 8.20
N GLN A 94 11.42 9.60 8.93
CA GLN A 94 12.50 8.68 8.60
C GLN A 94 12.14 7.86 7.37
N ARG A 95 13.17 7.46 6.61
CA ARG A 95 12.99 6.58 5.45
C ARG A 95 12.48 5.22 5.89
N ARG A 96 11.34 4.81 5.35
CA ARG A 96 10.81 3.46 5.51
C ARG A 96 11.60 2.45 4.68
N ALA A 97 11.73 1.23 5.18
CA ALA A 97 12.51 0.18 4.54
C ALA A 97 11.84 -1.19 4.78
N LEU A 98 12.31 -2.23 4.11
CA LEU A 98 12.04 -3.61 4.53
C LEU A 98 13.06 -4.02 5.61
N ALA A 99 12.74 -5.04 6.41
CA ALA A 99 13.66 -5.51 7.46
C ALA A 99 15.04 -5.88 6.91
N VAL A 100 15.09 -6.46 5.71
CA VAL A 100 16.34 -6.83 5.01
C VAL A 100 17.25 -5.64 4.69
N ASP A 101 16.74 -4.41 4.72
CA ASP A 101 17.52 -3.18 4.49
C ASP A 101 17.99 -2.51 5.79
N LEU A 102 17.47 -2.97 6.92
CA LEU A 102 17.73 -2.33 8.23
C LEU A 102 18.87 -2.96 9.02
N GLY A 103 19.40 -4.09 8.55
CA GLY A 103 20.51 -4.78 9.20
C GLY A 103 20.79 -6.16 8.61
N PRO A 104 21.79 -6.87 9.11
CA PRO A 104 22.11 -8.23 8.69
C PRO A 104 20.97 -9.20 9.06
N ALA A 105 20.94 -10.37 8.39
CA ALA A 105 20.08 -11.47 8.77
C ALA A 105 20.42 -11.95 10.19
N ALA A 106 19.39 -12.37 10.91
CA ALA A 106 19.55 -12.96 12.24
C ALA A 106 20.01 -14.44 12.12
N ASP A 107 20.73 -14.90 13.14
CA ASP A 107 21.27 -16.28 13.21
C ASP A 107 20.36 -17.20 14.08
N GLY A 108 19.12 -16.82 14.37
CA GLY A 108 18.24 -17.63 15.20
C GLY A 108 16.91 -16.98 15.56
N PRO A 109 16.14 -17.59 16.50
CA PRO A 109 14.76 -17.22 16.80
C PRO A 109 14.59 -15.94 17.63
N GLY A 110 15.65 -15.36 18.16
CA GLY A 110 15.56 -14.16 19.01
C GLY A 110 15.16 -12.92 18.26
N ILE A 111 13.90 -12.52 18.33
CA ILE A 111 13.33 -11.38 17.56
C ILE A 111 13.74 -10.00 18.08
N GLY A 112 14.28 -9.90 19.31
CA GLY A 112 14.70 -8.63 19.91
C GLY A 112 13.55 -7.72 20.34
N ALA A 113 13.83 -6.43 20.47
CA ALA A 113 12.82 -5.41 20.77
C ALA A 113 12.24 -4.82 19.46
N PRO A 114 10.95 -4.39 19.47
CA PRO A 114 10.36 -3.73 18.31
C PRO A 114 11.08 -2.39 18.03
N ALA A 115 11.35 -2.12 16.76
CA ALA A 115 12.02 -0.89 16.33
C ALA A 115 11.07 0.29 16.09
N GLY A 116 9.77 0.04 16.12
CA GLY A 116 8.74 1.00 15.75
C GLY A 116 8.34 0.91 14.28
N GLU A 117 7.07 1.09 14.03
CA GLU A 117 6.48 0.89 12.70
C GLU A 117 6.88 1.92 11.65
N GLN A 118 7.25 3.13 12.10
CA GLN A 118 7.67 4.21 11.21
C GLN A 118 8.95 3.87 10.40
N PHE A 119 9.68 2.84 10.79
CA PHE A 119 10.87 2.38 10.06
C PHE A 119 10.53 1.43 8.90
N PHE A 120 9.34 0.87 8.87
CA PHE A 120 8.97 -0.17 7.91
C PHE A 120 7.99 0.33 6.87
N VAL A 121 8.14 -0.16 5.64
CA VAL A 121 7.05 -0.09 4.66
C VAL A 121 5.90 -0.92 5.20
N GLN A 122 4.72 -0.33 5.26
CA GLN A 122 3.51 -0.94 5.80
C GLN A 122 2.61 -1.45 4.67
N PRO A 123 1.76 -2.46 4.94
CA PRO A 123 0.85 -2.99 3.94
C PRO A 123 -0.31 -2.04 3.63
N ILE A 124 -1.01 -2.33 2.51
CA ILE A 124 -2.24 -1.63 2.13
C ILE A 124 -3.23 -2.61 1.48
N PRO A 125 -4.54 -2.50 1.74
CA PRO A 125 -5.54 -3.29 1.04
C PRO A 125 -5.60 -2.96 -0.45
N ASP A 126 -5.70 -3.97 -1.31
CA ASP A 126 -5.81 -3.76 -2.76
C ASP A 126 -7.03 -2.91 -3.13
N GLY A 127 -8.15 -3.12 -2.45
CA GLY A 127 -9.42 -2.46 -2.75
C GLY A 127 -9.43 -0.93 -2.58
N VAL A 128 -8.48 -0.38 -1.81
CA VAL A 128 -8.39 1.09 -1.64
C VAL A 128 -7.40 1.76 -2.59
N VAL A 129 -6.57 0.98 -3.30
CA VAL A 129 -5.51 1.50 -4.20
C VAL A 129 -5.62 1.03 -5.64
N LEU A 130 -6.40 -0.02 -5.89
CA LEU A 130 -6.65 -0.56 -7.22
C LEU A 130 -8.13 -0.35 -7.60
N PRO A 131 -8.41 -0.01 -8.86
CA PRO A 131 -9.80 0.05 -9.32
C PRO A 131 -10.43 -1.34 -9.27
N PRO A 132 -11.75 -1.44 -9.01
CA PRO A 132 -12.45 -2.73 -8.91
C PRO A 132 -12.49 -3.49 -10.24
N HIS A 133 -12.37 -2.79 -11.36
CA HIS A 133 -12.38 -3.35 -12.72
C HIS A 133 -11.32 -2.67 -13.57
N GLY A 134 -10.79 -3.39 -14.58
CA GLY A 134 -9.82 -2.85 -15.52
C GLY A 134 -9.31 -3.91 -16.48
N ASP A 135 -8.57 -3.50 -17.48
CA ASP A 135 -7.87 -4.41 -18.38
C ASP A 135 -6.88 -5.29 -17.59
N PRO A 136 -6.83 -6.61 -17.84
CA PRO A 136 -5.96 -7.52 -17.10
C PRO A 136 -4.47 -7.13 -17.12
N GLN A 137 -3.98 -6.59 -18.25
CA GLN A 137 -2.58 -6.16 -18.38
C GLN A 137 -2.32 -4.90 -17.54
N GLU A 138 -3.23 -3.91 -17.61
CA GLU A 138 -3.13 -2.72 -16.76
C GLU A 138 -3.21 -3.07 -15.27
N MET A 139 -4.09 -3.99 -14.89
CA MET A 139 -4.22 -4.45 -13.53
C MET A 139 -2.97 -5.16 -13.03
N ALA A 140 -2.30 -5.95 -13.87
CA ALA A 140 -1.03 -6.58 -13.52
C ALA A 140 0.06 -5.52 -13.25
N VAL A 141 0.20 -4.51 -14.11
CA VAL A 141 1.14 -3.40 -13.91
C VAL A 141 0.80 -2.61 -12.65
N ARG A 142 -0.46 -2.33 -12.41
CA ARG A 142 -0.91 -1.61 -11.19
C ARG A 142 -0.56 -2.39 -9.91
N ARG A 143 -0.82 -3.71 -9.90
CA ARG A 143 -0.43 -4.58 -8.77
C ARG A 143 1.07 -4.54 -8.53
N GLU A 144 1.89 -4.64 -9.58
CA GLU A 144 3.35 -4.60 -9.47
C GLU A 144 3.83 -3.33 -8.77
N THR A 145 3.23 -2.18 -9.07
CA THR A 145 3.64 -0.88 -8.55
C THR A 145 3.19 -0.59 -7.10
N ILE A 146 2.39 -1.45 -6.48
CA ILE A 146 2.01 -1.35 -5.06
C ILE A 146 2.65 -2.44 -4.20
N ARG A 147 3.44 -3.35 -4.78
CA ARG A 147 4.15 -4.39 -4.01
C ARG A 147 5.13 -3.78 -3.03
N LEU A 148 5.30 -4.44 -1.88
CA LEU A 148 6.19 -3.94 -0.83
C LEU A 148 7.61 -3.66 -1.34
N ALA A 149 8.15 -4.56 -2.18
CA ALA A 149 9.49 -4.41 -2.74
C ALA A 149 9.63 -3.14 -3.60
N PHE A 150 8.63 -2.86 -4.45
CA PHE A 150 8.62 -1.66 -5.28
C PHE A 150 8.48 -0.39 -4.44
N VAL A 151 7.52 -0.39 -3.50
CA VAL A 151 7.30 0.76 -2.60
C VAL A 151 8.52 1.02 -1.72
N ALA A 152 9.19 -0.03 -1.24
CA ALA A 152 10.46 0.09 -0.50
C ALA A 152 11.58 0.67 -1.37
N ALA A 153 11.70 0.23 -2.63
CA ALA A 153 12.66 0.81 -3.57
C ALA A 153 12.44 2.31 -3.77
N LEU A 154 11.19 2.74 -3.89
CA LEU A 154 10.85 4.16 -4.00
C LEU A 154 11.31 4.97 -2.78
N GLN A 155 11.37 4.37 -1.58
CA GLN A 155 11.81 5.08 -0.38
C GLN A 155 13.31 5.46 -0.41
N HIS A 156 14.11 4.89 -1.33
CA HIS A 156 15.50 5.30 -1.57
C HIS A 156 15.61 6.64 -2.29
N LEU A 157 14.53 7.12 -2.91
CA LEU A 157 14.53 8.36 -3.67
C LEU A 157 14.25 9.58 -2.77
N PRO A 158 14.93 10.71 -3.01
CA PRO A 158 14.51 11.99 -2.45
C PRO A 158 13.03 12.26 -2.79
N PRO A 159 12.22 12.86 -1.88
CA PRO A 159 10.77 12.97 -2.05
C PRO A 159 10.32 13.57 -3.38
N ARG A 160 10.97 14.65 -3.86
CA ARG A 160 10.63 15.25 -5.17
C ARG A 160 10.96 14.35 -6.36
N GLN A 161 12.09 13.62 -6.31
CA GLN A 161 12.44 12.65 -7.36
C GLN A 161 11.47 11.47 -7.38
N ARG A 162 11.02 11.02 -6.20
CA ARG A 162 9.99 10.00 -6.03
C ARG A 162 8.68 10.44 -6.67
N ALA A 163 8.20 11.66 -6.37
CA ALA A 163 6.99 12.22 -6.98
C ALA A 163 7.09 12.25 -8.53
N VAL A 164 8.21 12.74 -9.06
CA VAL A 164 8.45 12.76 -10.51
C VAL A 164 8.39 11.37 -11.11
N LEU A 165 9.07 10.39 -10.50
CA LEU A 165 9.09 9.02 -11.02
C LEU A 165 7.68 8.39 -11.00
N ILE A 166 6.94 8.54 -9.91
CA ILE A 166 5.58 8.00 -9.81
C ILE A 166 4.67 8.63 -10.87
N LEU A 167 4.68 9.96 -11.00
CA LEU A 167 3.85 10.66 -11.97
C LEU A 167 4.21 10.28 -13.41
N ARG A 168 5.51 10.19 -13.73
CA ARG A 168 6.00 9.93 -15.10
C ARG A 168 5.93 8.46 -15.51
N ASP A 169 6.45 7.56 -14.67
CA ASP A 169 6.66 6.15 -15.03
C ASP A 169 5.52 5.25 -14.57
N VAL A 170 4.84 5.57 -13.46
CA VAL A 170 3.71 4.76 -12.96
C VAL A 170 2.37 5.29 -13.46
N LEU A 171 2.17 6.60 -13.44
CA LEU A 171 0.90 7.24 -13.81
C LEU A 171 0.89 7.78 -15.25
N CYS A 172 2.02 7.67 -15.98
CA CYS A 172 2.17 8.03 -17.38
C CYS A 172 1.80 9.49 -17.73
N TRP A 173 1.98 10.44 -16.77
CA TRP A 173 1.75 11.85 -17.03
C TRP A 173 2.82 12.45 -17.95
N ARG A 174 2.45 13.46 -18.74
CA ARG A 174 3.42 14.16 -19.59
C ARG A 174 4.36 15.02 -18.76
N ALA A 175 5.56 15.30 -19.27
CA ALA A 175 6.57 16.09 -18.54
C ALA A 175 6.09 17.50 -18.22
N GLU A 176 5.31 18.09 -19.12
CA GLU A 176 4.71 19.41 -18.97
C GLU A 176 3.69 19.45 -17.82
N GLU A 177 2.86 18.41 -17.71
CA GLU A 177 1.85 18.28 -16.64
C GLU A 177 2.54 18.15 -15.27
N VAL A 178 3.60 17.34 -15.21
CA VAL A 178 4.40 17.17 -13.97
C VAL A 178 5.14 18.46 -13.62
N ALA A 179 5.69 19.17 -14.61
CA ALA A 179 6.34 20.46 -14.39
C ALA A 179 5.38 21.52 -13.85
N GLN A 180 4.17 21.58 -14.41
CA GLN A 180 3.11 22.47 -13.92
C GLN A 180 2.66 22.09 -12.49
N LEU A 181 2.50 20.78 -12.20
CA LEU A 181 2.09 20.30 -10.88
C LEU A 181 3.12 20.62 -9.81
N LEU A 182 4.42 20.44 -10.11
CA LEU A 182 5.53 20.65 -9.17
C LEU A 182 6.08 22.08 -9.18
N GLU A 183 5.48 22.99 -9.96
CA GLU A 183 5.92 24.39 -10.14
C GLU A 183 7.41 24.47 -10.52
N THR A 184 7.78 23.74 -11.57
CA THR A 184 9.16 23.63 -12.05
C THR A 184 9.22 23.60 -13.59
N THR A 185 10.39 23.36 -14.15
CA THR A 185 10.57 23.24 -15.62
C THR A 185 10.56 21.80 -16.08
N THR A 186 10.21 21.55 -17.36
CA THR A 186 10.30 20.21 -17.98
C THR A 186 11.73 19.66 -17.98
N ALA A 187 12.74 20.52 -18.12
CA ALA A 187 14.14 20.13 -18.00
C ALA A 187 14.48 19.61 -16.59
N SER A 188 13.94 20.27 -15.53
CA SER A 188 14.08 19.82 -14.14
C SER A 188 13.39 18.48 -13.89
N VAL A 189 12.19 18.28 -14.46
CA VAL A 189 11.46 17.00 -14.40
C VAL A 189 12.27 15.89 -15.06
N THR A 190 12.79 16.12 -16.28
CA THR A 190 13.60 15.13 -17.01
C THR A 190 14.87 14.76 -16.22
N SER A 191 15.59 15.76 -15.69
CA SER A 191 16.80 15.52 -14.89
C SER A 191 16.50 14.78 -13.60
N ALA A 192 15.39 15.11 -12.92
CA ALA A 192 14.95 14.41 -11.71
C ALA A 192 14.59 12.95 -12.00
N LEU A 193 13.89 12.68 -13.11
CA LEU A 193 13.55 11.33 -13.56
C LEU A 193 14.78 10.49 -13.87
N GLN A 194 15.76 11.06 -14.55
CA GLN A 194 17.02 10.37 -14.87
C GLN A 194 17.77 9.97 -13.58
N ARG A 195 17.87 10.89 -12.60
CA ARG A 195 18.48 10.59 -11.29
C ARG A 195 17.71 9.52 -10.53
N ALA A 196 16.37 9.62 -10.50
CA ALA A 196 15.52 8.63 -9.85
C ALA A 196 15.74 7.23 -10.42
N ARG A 197 15.72 7.10 -11.75
CA ARG A 197 15.96 5.82 -12.44
C ARG A 197 17.39 5.29 -12.21
N ALA A 198 18.39 6.17 -12.13
CA ALA A 198 19.76 5.77 -11.83
C ALA A 198 19.87 5.22 -10.40
N THR A 199 19.25 5.87 -9.43
CA THR A 199 19.22 5.39 -8.03
C THR A 199 18.52 4.04 -7.94
N LEU A 200 17.37 3.84 -8.60
CA LEU A 200 16.64 2.57 -8.54
C LEU A 200 17.38 1.41 -9.19
N ARG A 201 18.17 1.66 -10.24
CA ARG A 201 19.03 0.61 -10.85
C ARG A 201 20.09 0.09 -9.88
N GLY A 202 20.52 0.91 -8.91
CA GLY A 202 21.46 0.50 -7.87
C GLY A 202 20.80 -0.24 -6.70
N VAL A 203 19.47 -0.29 -6.65
CA VAL A 203 18.73 -1.07 -5.65
C VAL A 203 18.51 -2.48 -6.21
N GLU A 204 19.49 -3.35 -5.99
CA GLU A 204 19.42 -4.75 -6.44
C GLU A 204 18.34 -5.52 -5.69
N ARG A 205 17.20 -5.69 -6.31
CA ARG A 205 16.16 -6.64 -5.88
C ARG A 205 15.62 -7.36 -7.10
N THR A 206 15.64 -8.69 -7.06
CA THR A 206 14.90 -9.48 -8.04
C THR A 206 13.42 -9.35 -7.68
N PRO A 207 12.60 -8.73 -8.53
CA PRO A 207 11.18 -8.63 -8.25
C PRO A 207 10.58 -10.03 -8.20
N GLY A 208 9.78 -10.31 -7.20
CA GLY A 208 8.93 -11.50 -7.21
C GLY A 208 7.77 -11.33 -8.20
N GLU A 209 6.93 -12.34 -8.32
CA GLU A 209 5.78 -12.34 -9.22
C GLU A 209 4.57 -11.69 -8.56
N ALA A 210 3.85 -10.84 -9.31
CA ALA A 210 2.58 -10.29 -8.84
C ALA A 210 1.53 -11.39 -8.67
N LEU A 211 0.54 -11.16 -7.82
CA LEU A 211 -0.58 -12.08 -7.65
C LEU A 211 -1.34 -12.24 -8.98
N ARG A 212 -1.44 -13.48 -9.44
CA ARG A 212 -2.20 -13.89 -10.62
C ARG A 212 -3.32 -14.84 -10.22
N PRO A 213 -4.51 -14.34 -9.82
CA PRO A 213 -5.59 -15.18 -9.31
C PRO A 213 -6.04 -16.28 -10.29
N ALA A 214 -5.85 -16.05 -11.59
CA ALA A 214 -6.21 -17.01 -12.64
C ALA A 214 -5.12 -18.06 -12.93
N ASP A 215 -3.90 -17.89 -12.41
CA ASP A 215 -2.79 -18.81 -12.65
C ASP A 215 -2.94 -20.09 -11.81
N PRO A 216 -3.15 -21.27 -12.43
CA PRO A 216 -3.33 -22.53 -11.70
C PRO A 216 -2.10 -22.93 -10.87
N ALA A 217 -0.89 -22.68 -11.39
CA ALA A 217 0.35 -23.05 -10.69
C ALA A 217 0.54 -22.21 -9.42
N GLN A 218 0.25 -20.90 -9.50
CA GLN A 218 0.33 -20.04 -8.32
C GLN A 218 -0.76 -20.41 -7.28
N ARG A 219 -1.98 -20.74 -7.72
CA ARG A 219 -3.04 -21.21 -6.82
C ARG A 219 -2.67 -22.51 -6.11
N ASP A 220 -2.09 -23.48 -6.84
CA ASP A 220 -1.63 -24.74 -6.25
C ASP A 220 -0.53 -24.50 -5.20
N LEU A 221 0.48 -23.68 -5.53
CA LEU A 221 1.52 -23.31 -4.57
C LEU A 221 0.92 -22.75 -3.28
N LEU A 222 0.01 -21.77 -3.40
CA LEU A 222 -0.62 -21.12 -2.24
C LEU A 222 -1.48 -22.09 -1.43
N ALA A 223 -2.23 -22.98 -2.08
CA ALA A 223 -3.02 -24.02 -1.40
C ALA A 223 -2.13 -24.98 -0.60
N ARG A 224 -1.01 -25.42 -1.20
CA ARG A 224 -0.02 -26.29 -0.51
C ARG A 224 0.65 -25.55 0.65
N TYR A 225 0.98 -24.27 0.47
CA TYR A 225 1.55 -23.44 1.53
C TYR A 225 0.61 -23.32 2.72
N CYS A 226 -0.66 -22.96 2.50
CA CYS A 226 -1.66 -22.88 3.55
C CYS A 226 -1.86 -24.24 4.26
N ALA A 227 -2.00 -25.31 3.50
CA ALA A 227 -2.20 -26.64 4.06
C ALA A 227 -1.01 -27.12 4.91
N ALA A 228 0.24 -26.87 4.47
CA ALA A 228 1.44 -27.20 5.24
C ALA A 228 1.55 -26.35 6.51
N PHE A 229 1.26 -25.04 6.40
CA PHE A 229 1.28 -24.11 7.53
C PHE A 229 0.26 -24.50 8.61
N GLU A 230 -1.00 -24.75 8.22
CA GLU A 230 -2.09 -25.08 9.15
C GLU A 230 -1.89 -26.42 9.86
N ARG A 231 -1.25 -27.41 9.18
CA ARG A 231 -0.87 -28.68 9.80
C ARG A 231 0.43 -28.61 10.59
N HIS A 232 1.09 -27.45 10.60
CA HIS A 232 2.44 -27.28 11.15
C HIS A 232 3.45 -28.30 10.58
N ASP A 233 3.29 -28.63 9.30
CA ASP A 233 4.21 -29.53 8.57
C ASP A 233 5.40 -28.69 8.07
N VAL A 234 6.39 -28.54 8.94
CA VAL A 234 7.56 -27.70 8.68
C VAL A 234 8.33 -28.17 7.45
N GLU A 235 8.47 -29.46 7.23
CA GLU A 235 9.22 -29.99 6.08
C GLU A 235 8.49 -29.73 4.76
N ALA A 236 7.18 -29.96 4.72
CA ALA A 236 6.38 -29.61 3.55
C ALA A 236 6.41 -28.10 3.28
N LEU A 237 6.36 -27.27 4.32
CA LEU A 237 6.44 -25.82 4.18
C LEU A 237 7.79 -25.37 3.62
N VAL A 238 8.89 -25.87 4.17
CA VAL A 238 10.26 -25.55 3.74
C VAL A 238 10.53 -26.03 2.30
N ALA A 239 9.93 -27.13 1.88
CA ALA A 239 10.04 -27.63 0.49
C ALA A 239 9.44 -26.64 -0.53
N LEU A 240 8.51 -25.78 -0.13
CA LEU A 240 7.91 -24.75 -0.98
C LEU A 240 8.73 -23.44 -1.02
N LEU A 241 9.76 -23.31 -0.18
CA LEU A 241 10.58 -22.10 -0.12
C LEU A 241 11.70 -22.14 -1.18
N HIS A 242 12.03 -20.95 -1.70
CA HIS A 242 13.27 -20.76 -2.48
C HIS A 242 14.49 -20.98 -1.57
N GLU A 243 15.64 -21.39 -2.13
CA GLU A 243 16.86 -21.61 -1.34
C GLU A 243 17.28 -20.38 -0.55
N ASP A 244 17.20 -19.19 -1.17
CA ASP A 244 17.49 -17.88 -0.56
C ASP A 244 16.26 -17.21 0.06
N ALA A 245 15.21 -17.97 0.40
CA ALA A 245 13.99 -17.38 0.95
C ALA A 245 14.27 -16.53 2.18
N THR A 246 13.50 -15.45 2.32
CA THR A 246 13.58 -14.56 3.48
C THR A 246 12.31 -14.63 4.32
N MET A 247 12.45 -14.46 5.63
CA MET A 247 11.33 -14.30 6.56
C MET A 247 11.58 -13.08 7.44
N SER A 248 10.58 -12.23 7.60
CA SER A 248 10.69 -11.03 8.45
C SER A 248 9.40 -10.75 9.20
N MET A 249 9.50 -10.09 10.37
CA MET A 249 8.37 -9.80 11.23
C MET A 249 8.37 -8.33 11.70
N PRO A 250 7.99 -7.35 10.86
CA PRO A 250 7.78 -5.99 11.32
C PRO A 250 6.76 -5.95 12.48
N PRO A 251 6.98 -5.11 13.52
CA PRO A 251 7.94 -4.01 13.61
C PRO A 251 9.33 -4.37 14.17
N PHE A 252 9.73 -5.61 14.13
CA PHE A 252 11.07 -6.04 14.53
C PHE A 252 12.06 -5.92 13.36
N ARG A 253 13.32 -5.56 13.64
CA ARG A 253 14.39 -5.56 12.63
C ARG A 253 14.86 -6.98 12.29
N TRP A 254 14.33 -7.96 12.97
CA TRP A 254 14.65 -9.36 12.81
C TRP A 254 14.17 -9.87 11.43
N TRP A 255 15.05 -10.58 10.74
CA TRP A 255 14.74 -11.31 9.53
C TRP A 255 15.74 -12.46 9.33
N LEU A 256 15.30 -13.49 8.64
CA LEU A 256 16.07 -14.70 8.34
C LEU A 256 16.33 -14.80 6.85
N ARG A 257 17.42 -15.47 6.49
CA ARG A 257 17.76 -15.84 5.12
C ARG A 257 18.08 -17.31 5.00
N GLY A 258 17.48 -17.96 3.99
CA GLY A 258 17.70 -19.37 3.66
C GLY A 258 16.77 -20.32 4.37
N ARG A 259 16.50 -21.44 3.68
CA ARG A 259 15.56 -22.48 4.15
C ARG A 259 15.93 -23.03 5.53
N ASP A 260 17.22 -23.20 5.82
CA ASP A 260 17.67 -23.85 7.05
C ASP A 260 17.44 -22.96 8.27
N GLN A 261 17.67 -21.67 8.16
CA GLN A 261 17.36 -20.73 9.23
C GLN A 261 15.85 -20.64 9.48
N ILE A 262 15.05 -20.60 8.42
CA ILE A 262 13.59 -20.59 8.52
C ILE A 262 13.09 -21.89 9.15
N ARG A 263 13.63 -23.06 8.73
CA ARG A 263 13.32 -24.38 9.32
C ARG A 263 13.60 -24.41 10.81
N LEU A 264 14.75 -23.90 11.24
CA LEU A 264 15.15 -23.89 12.64
C LEU A 264 14.13 -23.12 13.49
N VAL A 265 13.70 -21.94 13.02
CA VAL A 265 12.73 -21.11 13.74
C VAL A 265 11.33 -21.73 13.73
N LEU A 266 10.89 -22.31 12.61
CA LEU A 266 9.57 -22.96 12.54
C LEU A 266 9.47 -24.22 13.40
N ARG A 267 10.60 -24.89 13.68
CA ARG A 267 10.67 -26.05 14.58
C ARG A 267 10.77 -25.68 16.06
N ASP A 268 11.02 -24.40 16.37
CA ASP A 268 11.07 -23.97 17.76
C ASP A 268 9.71 -24.18 18.43
N PRO A 269 9.63 -24.92 19.55
CA PRO A 269 8.39 -25.11 20.30
C PRO A 269 7.74 -23.80 20.77
N GLY A 270 8.54 -22.73 20.93
CA GLY A 270 8.08 -21.38 21.20
C GLY A 270 7.52 -20.67 19.96
N ALA A 271 7.68 -21.25 18.77
CA ALA A 271 7.10 -20.71 17.55
C ALA A 271 5.58 -20.73 17.64
N SER A 272 5.02 -19.58 17.54
CA SER A 272 3.61 -19.32 17.83
C SER A 272 2.68 -19.63 16.64
N CYS A 273 3.07 -20.57 15.77
CA CYS A 273 2.32 -20.93 14.56
C CYS A 273 1.45 -22.18 14.74
N VAL A 274 1.65 -22.96 15.82
CA VAL A 274 0.89 -24.20 16.08
C VAL A 274 -0.60 -23.91 16.23
N GLY A 275 -1.43 -24.61 15.43
CA GLY A 275 -2.88 -24.42 15.39
C GLY A 275 -3.37 -23.15 14.73
N ALA A 276 -2.48 -22.34 14.15
CA ALA A 276 -2.86 -21.15 13.42
C ALA A 276 -3.55 -21.49 12.09
N ARG A 277 -4.39 -20.56 11.59
CA ARG A 277 -5.05 -20.63 10.29
C ARG A 277 -4.64 -19.47 9.42
N LEU A 278 -4.68 -19.68 8.09
CA LEU A 278 -4.45 -18.65 7.09
C LEU A 278 -5.74 -18.36 6.33
N VAL A 279 -6.21 -17.11 6.40
CA VAL A 279 -7.40 -16.64 5.68
C VAL A 279 -6.97 -15.66 4.60
N PRO A 280 -7.27 -15.92 3.31
CA PRO A 280 -6.86 -15.04 2.23
C PRO A 280 -7.36 -13.60 2.40
N VAL A 281 -6.53 -12.64 2.03
CA VAL A 281 -6.85 -11.22 1.98
C VAL A 281 -6.14 -10.57 0.80
N ALA A 282 -6.73 -9.54 0.20
CA ALA A 282 -6.13 -8.81 -0.91
C ALA A 282 -5.26 -7.67 -0.39
N ALA A 283 -3.94 -7.78 -0.53
CA ALA A 283 -2.98 -6.81 -0.03
C ALA A 283 -1.76 -6.67 -0.96
N ASN A 284 -1.40 -5.44 -1.26
CA ASN A 284 -0.16 -5.09 -2.00
C ASN A 284 0.03 -5.80 -3.35
N GLY A 285 -1.06 -6.21 -4.02
CA GLY A 285 -0.97 -6.98 -5.26
C GLY A 285 -0.20 -8.29 -5.11
N SER A 286 -0.02 -8.79 -3.89
CA SER A 286 0.75 -9.98 -3.53
C SER A 286 -0.16 -11.05 -2.91
N PRO A 287 0.22 -12.33 -2.94
CA PRO A 287 -0.45 -13.34 -2.13
C PRO A 287 -0.38 -12.94 -0.65
N ALA A 288 -1.53 -12.81 0.00
CA ALA A 288 -1.59 -12.38 1.39
C ALA A 288 -2.66 -13.11 2.19
N PHE A 289 -2.42 -13.22 3.50
CA PHE A 289 -3.27 -13.96 4.41
C PHE A 289 -3.31 -13.29 5.78
N TRP A 290 -4.47 -13.22 6.38
CA TRP A 290 -4.57 -13.10 7.82
C TRP A 290 -4.08 -14.39 8.48
N GLN A 291 -3.12 -14.30 9.35
CA GLN A 291 -2.77 -15.37 10.27
C GLN A 291 -3.63 -15.23 11.52
N LEU A 292 -4.44 -16.24 11.76
CA LEU A 292 -5.32 -16.32 12.93
C LEU A 292 -4.77 -17.34 13.91
N ARG A 293 -4.92 -17.08 15.22
CA ARG A 293 -4.56 -18.03 16.29
C ARG A 293 -5.77 -18.41 17.10
N PRO A 294 -5.80 -19.65 17.67
CA PRO A 294 -6.85 -20.03 18.59
C PRO A 294 -6.78 -19.16 19.86
N GLY A 295 -7.88 -18.52 20.20
CA GLY A 295 -8.08 -17.80 21.45
C GLY A 295 -8.55 -18.73 22.58
N PRO A 296 -8.63 -18.21 23.83
CA PRO A 296 -9.02 -18.98 25.01
C PRO A 296 -10.43 -19.56 24.95
N ASP A 297 -11.32 -18.92 24.19
CA ASP A 297 -12.73 -19.28 24.00
C ASP A 297 -12.97 -20.18 22.78
N GLY A 298 -11.90 -20.67 22.14
CA GLY A 298 -11.94 -21.45 20.91
C GLY A 298 -12.21 -20.65 19.63
N ARG A 299 -12.38 -19.34 19.72
CA ARG A 299 -12.44 -18.46 18.54
C ARG A 299 -11.06 -18.19 17.99
N TYR A 300 -10.98 -17.99 16.69
CA TYR A 300 -9.76 -17.57 16.05
C TYR A 300 -9.64 -16.04 16.09
N LEU A 301 -8.50 -15.55 16.58
CA LEU A 301 -8.18 -14.13 16.69
C LEU A 301 -7.10 -13.74 15.70
N PRO A 302 -7.17 -12.55 15.08
CA PRO A 302 -6.10 -12.02 14.24
C PRO A 302 -4.80 -11.94 15.03
N PHE A 303 -3.73 -12.48 14.43
CA PHE A 303 -2.39 -12.38 15.00
C PHE A 303 -1.46 -11.51 14.16
N GLY A 304 -1.55 -11.61 12.85
CA GLY A 304 -0.75 -10.82 11.93
C GLY A 304 -1.22 -10.97 10.50
N LEU A 305 -0.64 -10.15 9.64
CA LEU A 305 -0.86 -10.17 8.19
C LEU A 305 0.39 -10.72 7.51
N VAL A 306 0.26 -11.85 6.82
CA VAL A 306 1.34 -12.50 6.08
C VAL A 306 1.26 -12.08 4.62
N LEU A 307 2.33 -11.50 4.08
CA LEU A 307 2.50 -11.28 2.65
C LEU A 307 3.60 -12.19 2.12
N LEU A 308 3.31 -12.89 1.02
CA LEU A 308 4.27 -13.76 0.36
C LEU A 308 4.84 -13.12 -0.89
N ASP A 309 6.13 -13.31 -1.08
CA ASP A 309 6.83 -13.02 -2.33
C ASP A 309 7.08 -14.33 -3.06
N VAL A 310 6.56 -14.47 -4.29
CA VAL A 310 6.68 -15.70 -5.11
C VAL A 310 7.65 -15.44 -6.24
N ARG A 311 8.56 -16.37 -6.49
CA ARG A 311 9.54 -16.31 -7.58
C ARG A 311 9.80 -17.72 -8.12
N ALA A 312 9.67 -17.88 -9.44
CA ALA A 312 9.88 -19.16 -10.12
C ALA A 312 9.08 -20.33 -9.50
N GLY A 313 7.81 -20.08 -9.14
CA GLY A 313 6.92 -21.09 -8.57
C GLY A 313 7.26 -21.52 -7.13
N LEU A 314 8.10 -20.77 -6.42
CA LEU A 314 8.47 -20.99 -5.01
C LEU A 314 8.25 -19.70 -4.20
N VAL A 315 8.09 -19.84 -2.88
CA VAL A 315 8.03 -18.72 -1.95
C VAL A 315 9.44 -18.19 -1.70
N ALA A 316 9.73 -17.01 -2.22
CA ALA A 316 11.01 -16.34 -2.08
C ALA A 316 11.09 -15.43 -0.84
N GLY A 317 9.94 -15.09 -0.26
CA GLY A 317 9.91 -14.28 0.95
C GLY A 317 8.57 -14.33 1.65
N SER A 318 8.59 -14.14 2.95
CA SER A 318 7.41 -13.95 3.79
C SER A 318 7.64 -12.76 4.72
N THR A 319 6.71 -11.81 4.72
CA THR A 319 6.70 -10.67 5.64
C THR A 319 5.46 -10.78 6.50
N ILE A 320 5.63 -10.88 7.82
CA ILE A 320 4.54 -11.03 8.78
C ILE A 320 4.43 -9.74 9.58
N PHE A 321 3.39 -8.95 9.34
CA PHE A 321 3.10 -7.74 10.11
C PHE A 321 2.33 -8.11 11.36
N LEU A 322 2.87 -7.79 12.55
CA LEU A 322 2.36 -8.31 13.82
C LEU A 322 1.38 -7.39 14.56
N ASP A 323 1.17 -6.16 14.12
CA ASP A 323 0.19 -5.25 14.73
C ASP A 323 -1.23 -5.52 14.20
N ALA A 324 -1.81 -6.65 14.64
CA ALA A 324 -3.10 -7.11 14.15
C ALA A 324 -4.24 -6.12 14.42
N ASP A 325 -4.29 -5.50 15.61
CA ASP A 325 -5.36 -4.58 15.98
C ASP A 325 -5.39 -3.35 15.08
N ARG A 326 -4.23 -2.79 14.80
CA ARG A 326 -4.09 -1.67 13.89
C ARG A 326 -4.37 -2.07 12.45
N LEU A 327 -3.91 -3.24 12.02
CA LEU A 327 -4.17 -3.76 10.68
C LEU A 327 -5.66 -4.02 10.44
N VAL A 328 -6.39 -4.49 11.45
CA VAL A 328 -7.85 -4.66 11.37
C VAL A 328 -8.56 -3.33 11.09
N SER A 329 -8.07 -2.20 11.60
CA SER A 329 -8.66 -0.89 11.29
C SER A 329 -8.50 -0.49 9.82
N LEU A 330 -7.43 -0.95 9.15
CA LEU A 330 -7.15 -0.65 7.74
C LEU A 330 -7.77 -1.68 6.77
N PHE A 331 -7.70 -2.96 7.11
CA PHE A 331 -8.12 -4.08 6.25
C PHE A 331 -9.55 -4.56 6.53
N GLY A 332 -10.16 -4.16 7.63
CA GLY A 332 -11.34 -4.79 8.19
C GLY A 332 -11.00 -6.10 8.93
N PRO A 333 -11.96 -6.60 9.72
CA PRO A 333 -11.78 -7.88 10.39
C PRO A 333 -11.71 -9.01 9.35
N PRO A 334 -10.90 -10.08 9.61
CA PRO A 334 -10.90 -11.24 8.74
C PRO A 334 -12.30 -11.85 8.67
N VAL A 335 -12.74 -12.17 7.45
CA VAL A 335 -14.02 -12.85 7.25
C VAL A 335 -13.89 -14.27 7.83
N GLU A 336 -14.69 -14.61 8.84
CA GLU A 336 -14.72 -15.95 9.42
C GLU A 336 -15.13 -16.97 8.34
N VAL A 337 -14.17 -17.76 7.85
CA VAL A 337 -14.48 -18.95 7.04
C VAL A 337 -14.99 -20.01 7.99
N ARG A 338 -16.31 -20.24 7.99
CA ARG A 338 -16.91 -21.33 8.78
C ARG A 338 -16.33 -22.68 8.31
N PRO A 339 -16.15 -23.65 9.24
CA PRO A 339 -15.57 -24.95 8.92
C PRO A 339 -16.33 -25.79 7.88
N ALA A 340 -17.53 -25.37 7.46
CA ALA A 340 -18.41 -26.09 6.56
C ALA A 340 -18.16 -25.85 5.05
N ASP A 341 -17.25 -24.94 4.67
CA ASP A 341 -17.01 -24.56 3.27
C ASP A 341 -15.73 -25.20 2.68
N ARG A 342 -15.27 -26.34 3.23
CA ARG A 342 -14.12 -27.12 2.71
C ARG A 342 -14.54 -28.48 2.22
#